data_8fb585f90f7421af05bee33c9750d1d9
#
_entry.id   8fb585f90f7421af05bee33c9750d1d9
#
_cell.length_a   1.000
_cell.length_b   1.000
_cell.length_c   1.000
_cell.angle_alpha   90.00
_cell.angle_beta   90.00
_cell.angle_gamma   90.00
#
_symmetry.space_group_name_H-M   'P 1'
#
loop_
_entity.id
_entity.type
_entity.pdbx_description
1 polymer ?
#
loop_
_entity_poly.entity_id
_entity_poly.type
_entity_poly.pdbx_seq_one_letter_code
_entity_poly.pdbx_strand_id
1 'polypeptide(L)'
;MTLRKTSCIAVAMAVCALAFTAPALAAEQPMQAAIHEGGQLFAAASLGTKGNSCMTCHRGAGRVEGMLPNGKKIPSLLGAAATFPKYNKRAGKVITLEMQVNSCIANGLGGMPLSSSGPKMVALVSYLTSLSQGKPVDIQGVKE
;
A
#
# COMPACT_ATOMS: atom_id res chain seq x y z
N MET A 1 -83.20 -16.32 7.05
CA MET A 1 -82.48 -15.54 6.02
C MET A 1 -81.33 -14.82 6.73
N THR A 2 -80.13 -15.34 6.69
CA THR A 2 -78.98 -14.82 7.43
C THR A 2 -77.88 -14.51 6.43
N LEU A 3 -77.60 -13.22 6.25
CA LEU A 3 -76.47 -12.75 5.48
C LEU A 3 -75.16 -12.95 6.25
N ARG A 4 -74.23 -13.71 5.68
CA ARG A 4 -72.83 -13.76 6.09
C ARG A 4 -72.04 -12.62 5.45
N LYS A 5 -71.51 -11.77 6.30
CA LYS A 5 -70.50 -10.81 5.88
C LYS A 5 -69.13 -11.44 5.94
N THR A 6 -68.50 -11.62 4.82
CA THR A 6 -67.12 -12.06 4.71
C THR A 6 -66.21 -10.83 4.75
N SER A 7 -65.37 -10.81 5.78
CA SER A 7 -64.36 -9.74 6.01
C SER A 7 -63.10 -10.11 5.26
N CYS A 8 -62.77 -9.33 4.27
CA CYS A 8 -61.43 -9.36 3.63
C CYS A 8 -60.50 -8.49 4.46
N ILE A 9 -59.60 -9.10 5.19
CA ILE A 9 -58.49 -8.38 5.84
C ILE A 9 -57.28 -8.43 4.93
N ALA A 10 -56.81 -7.26 4.60
CA ALA A 10 -55.68 -6.99 3.74
C ALA A 10 -54.36 -7.52 4.35
N VAL A 11 -53.59 -8.18 3.53
CA VAL A 11 -52.20 -8.42 3.76
C VAL A 11 -51.41 -7.34 3.01
N ALA A 12 -50.90 -6.37 3.76
CA ALA A 12 -49.95 -5.38 3.27
C ALA A 12 -48.90 -5.20 4.32
N MET A 13 -47.83 -5.98 4.29
CA MET A 13 -46.58 -5.63 4.98
C MET A 13 -45.39 -6.36 4.38
N ALA A 14 -44.34 -5.59 4.28
CA ALA A 14 -42.95 -6.01 4.13
C ALA A 14 -42.36 -5.91 2.73
N VAL A 15 -42.06 -4.69 2.32
CA VAL A 15 -40.87 -4.43 1.49
C VAL A 15 -40.24 -3.12 1.95
N CYS A 16 -39.36 -3.18 2.91
CA CYS A 16 -38.46 -2.05 3.22
C CYS A 16 -37.32 -2.51 4.11
N ALA A 17 -36.33 -3.20 3.52
CA ALA A 17 -35.02 -3.37 4.18
C ALA A 17 -34.00 -4.00 3.20
N LEU A 18 -33.59 -3.30 2.16
CA LEU A 18 -32.39 -3.67 1.39
C LEU A 18 -31.84 -2.42 0.67
N ALA A 19 -31.22 -1.51 1.38
CA ALA A 19 -30.46 -0.47 0.71
C ALA A 19 -29.51 0.30 1.64
N PHE A 20 -28.53 -0.35 2.29
CA PHE A 20 -27.44 0.40 2.94
C PHE A 20 -26.17 -0.42 3.16
N THR A 21 -25.58 -1.01 2.11
CA THR A 21 -24.25 -1.63 2.23
C THR A 21 -23.30 -1.35 1.07
N ALA A 22 -23.61 -0.44 0.16
CA ALA A 22 -22.81 -0.24 -1.05
C ALA A 22 -21.60 0.71 -0.99
N PRO A 23 -21.43 1.70 -0.07
CA PRO A 23 -20.30 2.63 -0.20
C PRO A 23 -18.95 2.11 0.33
N ALA A 24 -18.93 1.19 1.28
CA ALA A 24 -17.67 0.73 1.87
C ALA A 24 -16.83 -0.17 0.94
N LEU A 25 -17.46 -1.06 0.21
CA LEU A 25 -16.78 -1.96 -0.74
C LEU A 25 -16.19 -1.23 -1.96
N ALA A 26 -16.82 -0.15 -2.41
CA ALA A 26 -16.35 0.63 -3.55
C ALA A 26 -15.08 1.44 -3.24
N ALA A 27 -14.85 1.83 -1.98
CA ALA A 27 -13.67 2.59 -1.56
C ALA A 27 -12.43 1.72 -1.34
N GLU A 28 -12.59 0.45 -1.02
CA GLU A 28 -11.45 -0.48 -0.85
C GLU A 28 -10.83 -0.93 -2.18
N GLN A 29 -11.60 -1.03 -3.24
CA GLN A 29 -11.12 -1.53 -4.54
C GLN A 29 -9.97 -0.69 -5.14
N PRO A 30 -10.03 0.66 -5.17
CA PRO A 30 -8.93 1.47 -5.69
C PRO A 30 -7.63 1.33 -4.89
N MET A 31 -7.71 1.20 -3.56
CA MET A 31 -6.55 1.01 -2.70
C MET A 31 -5.93 -0.38 -2.93
N GLN A 32 -6.73 -1.42 -3.02
CA GLN A 32 -6.24 -2.77 -3.32
C GLN A 32 -5.60 -2.84 -4.70
N ALA A 33 -6.17 -2.17 -5.69
CA ALA A 33 -5.59 -2.05 -7.02
C ALA A 33 -4.23 -1.36 -6.99
N ALA A 34 -4.09 -0.24 -6.25
CA ALA A 34 -2.82 0.47 -6.09
C ALA A 34 -1.77 -0.39 -5.37
N ILE A 35 -2.15 -1.13 -4.32
CA ILE A 35 -1.25 -2.06 -3.62
C ILE A 35 -0.78 -3.17 -4.55
N HIS A 36 -1.69 -3.75 -5.33
CA HIS A 36 -1.38 -4.81 -6.29
C HIS A 36 -0.42 -4.31 -7.38
N GLU A 37 -0.71 -3.14 -8.01
CA GLU A 37 0.16 -2.50 -8.98
C GLU A 37 1.55 -2.21 -8.39
N GLY A 38 1.60 -1.68 -7.18
CA GLY A 38 2.85 -1.42 -6.45
C GLY A 38 3.67 -2.68 -6.24
N GLY A 39 3.03 -3.81 -5.91
CA GLY A 39 3.68 -5.12 -5.80
C GLY A 39 4.25 -5.62 -7.14
N GLN A 40 3.53 -5.41 -8.24
CA GLN A 40 4.01 -5.73 -9.59
C GLN A 40 5.22 -4.87 -9.97
N LEU A 41 5.15 -3.55 -9.76
CA LEU A 41 6.28 -2.63 -9.99
C LEU A 41 7.49 -2.98 -9.13
N PHE A 42 7.28 -3.39 -7.88
CA PHE A 42 8.34 -3.81 -6.96
C PHE A 42 9.08 -5.07 -7.46
N ALA A 43 8.36 -5.99 -8.09
CA ALA A 43 8.91 -7.22 -8.66
C ALA A 43 9.53 -7.03 -10.05
N ALA A 44 9.08 -6.05 -10.82
CA ALA A 44 9.50 -5.85 -12.19
C ALA A 44 10.83 -5.08 -12.28
N ALA A 45 11.66 -5.43 -13.29
CA ALA A 45 12.90 -4.71 -13.61
C ALA A 45 12.67 -3.44 -14.44
N SER A 46 11.42 -2.96 -14.56
CA SER A 46 11.02 -1.88 -15.47
C SER A 46 11.34 -0.47 -14.98
N LEU A 47 11.79 -0.31 -13.72
CA LEU A 47 12.07 0.98 -13.12
C LEU A 47 13.52 1.45 -13.29
N GLY A 48 14.34 0.70 -13.99
CA GLY A 48 15.73 1.04 -14.21
C GLY A 48 16.34 0.33 -15.41
N THR A 49 17.63 0.57 -15.64
CA THR A 49 18.38 0.05 -16.79
C THR A 49 19.37 -1.07 -16.45
N LYS A 50 19.56 -1.37 -15.15
CA LYS A 50 20.51 -2.39 -14.69
C LYS A 50 19.97 -3.82 -14.69
N GLY A 51 18.75 -4.05 -15.16
CA GLY A 51 18.09 -5.36 -15.11
C GLY A 51 17.66 -5.82 -13.71
N ASN A 52 17.84 -4.98 -12.69
CA ASN A 52 17.46 -5.26 -11.31
C ASN A 52 16.03 -4.79 -11.03
N SER A 53 15.35 -5.48 -10.11
CA SER A 53 14.10 -5.02 -9.49
C SER A 53 14.34 -4.69 -8.02
N CYS A 54 13.33 -4.12 -7.35
CA CYS A 54 13.40 -3.94 -5.91
C CYS A 54 13.59 -5.28 -5.18
N MET A 55 12.98 -6.37 -5.71
CA MET A 55 13.12 -7.73 -5.16
C MET A 55 14.53 -8.31 -5.29
N THR A 56 15.37 -7.80 -6.16
CA THR A 56 16.78 -8.23 -6.27
C THR A 56 17.50 -8.06 -4.93
N CYS A 57 17.23 -6.98 -4.23
CA CYS A 57 17.82 -6.67 -2.93
C CYS A 57 16.86 -6.93 -1.76
N HIS A 58 15.57 -6.64 -1.91
CA HIS A 58 14.52 -6.80 -0.89
C HIS A 58 13.74 -8.10 -1.12
N ARG A 59 14.29 -9.20 -0.66
CA ARG A 59 13.79 -10.55 -0.94
C ARG A 59 12.39 -10.80 -0.37
N GLY A 60 11.72 -11.84 -0.90
CA GLY A 60 10.40 -12.25 -0.45
C GLY A 60 9.38 -11.11 -0.54
N ALA A 61 9.40 -10.36 -1.65
CA ALA A 61 8.56 -9.19 -1.82
C ALA A 61 8.71 -8.15 -0.67
N GLY A 62 9.93 -7.97 -0.18
CA GLY A 62 10.26 -7.07 0.92
C GLY A 62 9.99 -7.64 2.32
N ARG A 63 9.48 -8.86 2.45
CA ARG A 63 9.07 -9.42 3.74
C ARG A 63 10.19 -10.09 4.52
N VAL A 64 11.28 -10.48 3.84
CA VAL A 64 12.41 -11.14 4.48
C VAL A 64 13.69 -10.32 4.32
N GLU A 65 14.69 -10.62 5.14
CA GLU A 65 16.01 -10.02 5.04
C GLU A 65 16.60 -10.29 3.64
N GLY A 66 17.16 -9.26 3.06
CA GLY A 66 17.83 -9.30 1.77
C GLY A 66 19.35 -9.13 1.91
N MET A 67 20.01 -8.99 0.75
CA MET A 67 21.45 -8.80 0.71
C MET A 67 21.85 -7.96 -0.51
N LEU A 68 22.76 -7.03 -0.32
CA LEU A 68 23.42 -6.32 -1.41
C LEU A 68 24.47 -7.21 -2.11
N PRO A 69 24.87 -6.90 -3.36
CA PRO A 69 25.92 -7.65 -4.07
C PRO A 69 27.26 -7.75 -3.30
N ASN A 70 27.56 -6.78 -2.44
CA ASN A 70 28.76 -6.76 -1.61
C ASN A 70 28.60 -7.55 -0.29
N GLY A 71 27.56 -8.36 -0.12
CA GLY A 71 27.30 -9.17 1.06
C GLY A 71 26.66 -8.42 2.24
N LYS A 72 26.44 -7.11 2.15
CA LYS A 72 25.78 -6.35 3.22
C LYS A 72 24.31 -6.73 3.32
N LYS A 73 23.89 -7.11 4.53
CA LYS A 73 22.49 -7.42 4.82
C LYS A 73 21.61 -6.18 4.74
N ILE A 74 20.40 -6.40 4.25
CA ILE A 74 19.33 -5.40 4.16
C ILE A 74 18.17 -5.92 5.01
N PRO A 75 17.67 -5.14 5.99
CA PRO A 75 16.53 -5.59 6.78
C PRO A 75 15.27 -5.75 5.91
N SER A 76 14.32 -6.54 6.39
CA SER A 76 12.99 -6.62 5.74
C SER A 76 12.32 -5.25 5.73
N LEU A 77 11.38 -5.07 4.82
CA LEU A 77 10.59 -3.84 4.71
C LEU A 77 9.30 -3.89 5.56
N LEU A 78 9.08 -4.96 6.34
CA LEU A 78 7.97 -5.03 7.28
C LEU A 78 8.08 -3.90 8.30
N GLY A 79 7.12 -2.98 8.31
CA GLY A 79 7.11 -1.81 9.17
C GLY A 79 7.97 -0.64 8.66
N ALA A 80 8.67 -0.76 7.54
CA ALA A 80 9.58 0.29 7.07
C ALA A 80 8.86 1.61 6.79
N ALA A 81 7.67 1.59 6.18
CA ALA A 81 6.91 2.81 5.88
C ALA A 81 6.48 3.57 7.16
N ALA A 82 6.26 2.85 8.26
CA ALA A 82 5.89 3.48 9.54
C ALA A 82 7.04 4.29 10.19
N THR A 83 8.27 4.17 9.68
CA THR A 83 9.44 4.92 10.17
C THR A 83 9.68 6.23 9.42
N PHE A 84 8.85 6.60 8.47
CA PHE A 84 8.98 7.84 7.70
C PHE A 84 7.94 8.89 8.13
N PRO A 85 8.30 10.20 7.99
CA PRO A 85 9.60 10.73 7.57
C PRO A 85 10.70 10.47 8.60
N LYS A 86 11.96 10.38 8.16
CA LYS A 86 13.10 10.16 9.06
C LYS A 86 14.35 10.95 8.68
N TYR A 87 15.23 11.21 9.65
CA TYR A 87 16.52 11.81 9.37
C TYR A 87 17.45 10.79 8.69
N ASN A 88 17.98 11.17 7.53
CA ASN A 88 18.96 10.36 6.80
C ASN A 88 20.35 10.98 6.96
N LYS A 89 21.22 10.32 7.73
CA LYS A 89 22.59 10.80 8.02
C LYS A 89 23.41 11.01 6.74
N ARG A 90 23.26 10.15 5.73
CA ARG A 90 24.00 10.28 4.46
C ARG A 90 23.56 11.49 3.65
N ALA A 91 22.28 11.78 3.65
CA ALA A 91 21.71 12.93 2.95
C ALA A 91 21.80 14.24 3.78
N GLY A 92 22.08 14.15 5.07
CA GLY A 92 22.14 15.28 6.00
C GLY A 92 20.78 15.98 6.21
N LYS A 93 19.67 15.30 5.94
CA LYS A 93 18.32 15.90 5.99
C LYS A 93 17.22 14.87 6.32
N VAL A 94 16.05 15.38 6.68
CA VAL A 94 14.83 14.58 6.78
C VAL A 94 14.38 14.18 5.39
N ILE A 95 14.04 12.91 5.20
CA ILE A 95 13.54 12.36 3.94
C ILE A 95 12.19 11.68 4.15
N THR A 96 11.36 11.68 3.10
CA THR A 96 10.11 10.94 3.02
C THR A 96 10.32 9.54 2.45
N LEU A 97 9.28 8.70 2.47
CA LEU A 97 9.31 7.37 1.87
C LEU A 97 9.54 7.46 0.35
N GLU A 98 8.90 8.40 -0.33
CA GLU A 98 9.05 8.62 -1.78
C GLU A 98 10.50 9.02 -2.14
N MET A 99 11.12 9.87 -1.33
CA MET A 99 12.53 10.23 -1.51
C MET A 99 13.44 9.01 -1.34
N GLN A 100 13.16 8.14 -0.39
CA GLN A 100 13.88 6.88 -0.20
C GLN A 100 13.69 5.94 -1.40
N VAL A 101 12.45 5.78 -1.89
CA VAL A 101 12.15 4.97 -3.09
C VAL A 101 12.92 5.50 -4.30
N ASN A 102 12.87 6.81 -4.54
CA ASN A 102 13.61 7.43 -5.66
C ASN A 102 15.13 7.26 -5.53
N SER A 103 15.67 7.31 -4.32
CA SER A 103 17.09 7.00 -4.08
C SER A 103 17.44 5.56 -4.46
N CYS A 104 16.56 4.59 -4.16
CA CYS A 104 16.76 3.20 -4.56
C CYS A 104 16.62 3.02 -6.07
N ILE A 105 15.67 3.68 -6.73
CA ILE A 105 15.51 3.66 -8.18
C ILE A 105 16.78 4.18 -8.87
N ALA A 106 17.26 5.35 -8.46
CA ALA A 106 18.44 5.96 -9.08
C ALA A 106 19.72 5.14 -8.84
N ASN A 107 20.01 4.78 -7.59
CA ASN A 107 21.27 4.14 -7.22
C ASN A 107 21.28 2.62 -7.42
N GLY A 108 20.18 1.95 -7.06
CA GLY A 108 20.05 0.50 -7.13
C GLY A 108 19.68 -0.01 -8.51
N LEU A 109 18.71 0.63 -9.14
CA LEU A 109 18.16 0.17 -10.42
C LEU A 109 18.75 0.91 -11.63
N GLY A 110 19.39 2.07 -11.44
CA GLY A 110 19.90 2.93 -12.53
C GLY A 110 18.76 3.60 -13.31
N GLY A 111 17.65 3.87 -12.65
CA GLY A 111 16.47 4.49 -13.24
C GLY A 111 16.36 5.98 -12.96
N MET A 112 15.42 6.62 -13.64
CA MET A 112 15.06 8.01 -13.40
C MET A 112 14.11 8.11 -12.20
N PRO A 113 14.28 9.09 -11.31
CA PRO A 113 13.33 9.35 -10.23
C PRO A 113 11.90 9.54 -10.74
N LEU A 114 10.95 8.95 -10.06
CA LEU A 114 9.53 9.13 -10.33
C LEU A 114 9.01 10.43 -9.70
N SER A 115 8.00 11.04 -10.33
CA SER A 115 7.25 12.13 -9.69
C SER A 115 6.63 11.64 -8.38
N SER A 116 6.74 12.42 -7.30
CA SER A 116 6.24 12.05 -5.97
C SER A 116 4.74 11.78 -5.93
N SER A 117 3.95 12.45 -6.78
CA SER A 117 2.51 12.27 -6.93
C SER A 117 2.12 11.45 -8.16
N GLY A 118 3.09 10.92 -8.89
CA GLY A 118 2.85 10.13 -10.09
C GLY A 118 2.27 8.74 -9.74
N PRO A 119 1.47 8.13 -10.65
CA PRO A 119 0.75 6.89 -10.37
C PRO A 119 1.68 5.75 -9.95
N LYS A 120 2.84 5.59 -10.58
CA LYS A 120 3.82 4.55 -10.19
C LYS A 120 4.37 4.75 -8.77
N MET A 121 4.61 6.01 -8.35
CA MET A 121 5.08 6.29 -7.00
C MET A 121 3.95 6.03 -5.99
N VAL A 122 2.73 6.47 -6.29
CA VAL A 122 1.55 6.20 -5.44
C VAL A 122 1.37 4.70 -5.26
N ALA A 123 1.44 3.91 -6.33
CA ALA A 123 1.34 2.45 -6.25
C ALA A 123 2.45 1.83 -5.38
N LEU A 124 3.73 2.20 -5.61
CA LEU A 124 4.85 1.70 -4.79
C LEU A 124 4.72 2.06 -3.32
N VAL A 125 4.33 3.30 -3.01
CA VAL A 125 4.12 3.76 -1.62
C VAL A 125 2.95 3.01 -0.99
N SER A 126 1.84 2.81 -1.71
CA SER A 126 0.70 2.00 -1.24
C SER A 126 1.13 0.57 -0.90
N TYR A 127 1.92 -0.06 -1.76
CA TYR A 127 2.46 -1.38 -1.49
C TYR A 127 3.38 -1.41 -0.26
N LEU A 128 4.34 -0.50 -0.16
CA LEU A 128 5.26 -0.43 0.98
C LEU A 128 4.54 -0.10 2.30
N THR A 129 3.51 0.73 2.23
CA THR A 129 2.66 1.05 3.39
C THR A 129 1.85 -0.18 3.82
N SER A 130 1.37 -1.00 2.88
CA SER A 130 0.67 -2.25 3.21
C SER A 130 1.56 -3.24 3.97
N LEU A 131 2.88 -3.22 3.75
CA LEU A 131 3.85 -4.01 4.53
C LEU A 131 4.04 -3.49 5.96
N SER A 132 3.53 -2.31 6.27
CA SER A 132 3.61 -1.70 7.60
C SER A 132 2.27 -1.71 8.34
N GLN A 133 1.26 -2.38 7.80
CA GLN A 133 -0.06 -2.48 8.42
C GLN A 133 0.03 -3.08 9.83
N GLY A 134 -0.64 -2.45 10.80
CA GLY A 134 -0.61 -2.84 12.21
C GLY A 134 0.68 -2.50 12.95
N LYS A 135 1.63 -1.81 12.32
CA LYS A 135 2.83 -1.31 12.99
C LYS A 135 2.59 0.11 13.52
N PRO A 136 3.01 0.42 14.75
CA PRO A 136 2.96 1.78 15.26
C PRO A 136 3.85 2.69 14.42
N VAL A 137 3.46 3.96 14.31
CA VAL A 137 4.32 4.98 13.71
C VAL A 137 5.53 5.18 14.62
N ASP A 138 6.72 5.02 14.07
CA ASP A 138 8.00 5.17 14.76
C ASP A 138 8.88 6.16 14.00
N ILE A 139 8.68 7.43 14.26
CA ILE A 139 9.48 8.52 13.67
C ILE A 139 10.75 8.67 14.50
N GLN A 140 11.83 8.08 14.02
CA GLN A 140 13.12 8.12 14.70
C GLN A 140 13.62 9.55 14.90
N GLY A 141 14.00 9.86 16.14
CA GLY A 141 14.54 11.16 16.53
C GLY A 141 13.53 12.10 17.18
N VAL A 142 12.28 11.74 17.28
CA VAL A 142 11.31 12.40 18.15
C VAL A 142 11.41 11.69 19.51
N LYS A 143 11.91 12.40 20.52
CA LYS A 143 11.82 11.98 21.93
C LYS A 143 10.61 12.68 22.51
N GLU A 144 9.67 11.91 23.06
CA GLU A 144 8.58 12.45 23.92
C GLU A 144 9.16 13.06 25.18
#